data_22964165f7162d4a2ef5268bb9b514ed
#
_entry.id   22964165f7162d4a2ef5268bb9b514ed
#
_cell.length_a   1.000
_cell.length_b   1.000
_cell.length_c   1.000
_cell.angle_alpha   90.00
_cell.angle_beta   90.00
_cell.angle_gamma   90.00
#
_symmetry.space_group_name_H-M   'P 1'
#
loop_
_entity.id
_entity.type
_entity.pdbx_description
1 polymer ?
#
loop_
_entity_poly.entity_id
_entity_poly.type
_entity_poly.pdbx_seq_one_letter_code
_entity_poly.pdbx_strand_id
1 'polypeptide(L)'
;MNSFKKDLMEAVALVSNIENKLKISSLNGNEKIILYSILMKERDDGNCIISDVIRVSKLSRSTVFKTIKKLESLSLVSLIQSTEDRREFSIKVNI
;
A
#
# COMPACT_ATOMS: atom_id res chain seq x y z
N MET A 1 -18.55 18.52 16.64
CA MET A 1 -17.58 17.88 15.77
C MET A 1 -18.15 17.33 14.49
N ASN A 2 -19.24 17.97 14.05
CA ASN A 2 -19.92 17.55 12.83
C ASN A 2 -19.06 17.71 11.57
N SER A 3 -18.13 18.67 11.58
CA SER A 3 -17.25 18.87 10.43
C SER A 3 -16.32 17.67 10.19
N PHE A 4 -15.79 17.07 11.25
CA PHE A 4 -14.93 15.89 11.09
C PHE A 4 -15.71 14.67 10.61
N LYS A 5 -16.93 14.50 11.10
CA LYS A 5 -17.79 13.42 10.63
C LYS A 5 -18.09 13.59 9.16
N LYS A 6 -18.43 14.79 8.74
CA LYS A 6 -18.71 15.09 7.33
C LYS A 6 -17.47 14.86 6.47
N ASP A 7 -16.31 15.35 6.94
CA ASP A 7 -15.06 15.15 6.23
C ASP A 7 -14.73 13.67 6.05
N LEU A 8 -14.96 12.87 7.11
CA LEU A 8 -14.74 11.43 7.03
C LEU A 8 -15.68 10.77 6.03
N MET A 9 -16.97 11.16 6.04
CA MET A 9 -17.91 10.63 5.06
C MET A 9 -17.48 10.92 3.63
N GLU A 10 -17.05 12.14 3.37
CA GLU A 10 -16.59 12.55 2.04
C GLU A 10 -15.33 11.82 1.64
N ALA A 11 -14.37 11.65 2.57
CA ALA A 11 -13.13 10.93 2.31
C ALA A 11 -13.39 9.47 2.00
N VAL A 12 -14.25 8.81 2.76
CA VAL A 12 -14.61 7.40 2.53
C VAL A 12 -15.28 7.23 1.17
N ALA A 13 -16.20 8.13 0.82
CA ALA A 13 -16.87 8.09 -0.48
C ALA A 13 -15.87 8.28 -1.62
N LEU A 14 -14.94 9.22 -1.48
CA LEU A 14 -13.92 9.45 -2.49
C LEU A 14 -13.01 8.24 -2.67
N VAL A 15 -12.53 7.66 -1.57
CA VAL A 15 -11.68 6.48 -1.63
C VAL A 15 -12.42 5.32 -2.30
N SER A 16 -13.69 5.10 -1.93
CA SER A 16 -14.50 4.04 -2.51
C SER A 16 -14.64 4.20 -4.03
N ASN A 17 -14.89 5.41 -4.49
CA ASN A 17 -15.00 5.69 -5.93
C ASN A 17 -13.69 5.43 -6.66
N ILE A 18 -12.57 5.85 -6.07
CA ILE A 18 -11.24 5.64 -6.65
C ILE A 18 -10.91 4.15 -6.69
N GLU A 19 -11.20 3.41 -5.60
CA GLU A 19 -10.97 1.96 -5.57
C GLU A 19 -11.74 1.24 -6.68
N ASN A 20 -12.97 1.65 -6.92
CA ASN A 20 -13.77 1.07 -7.99
C ASN A 20 -13.18 1.36 -9.37
N LYS A 21 -12.71 2.58 -9.60
CA LYS A 21 -12.06 2.96 -10.85
C LYS A 21 -10.76 2.20 -11.09
N LEU A 22 -9.99 1.97 -10.04
CA LEU A 22 -8.73 1.23 -10.11
C LEU A 22 -8.92 -0.28 -10.06
N LYS A 23 -10.16 -0.74 -9.85
CA LYS A 23 -10.50 -2.17 -9.75
C LYS A 23 -9.79 -2.87 -8.58
N ILE A 24 -9.57 -2.15 -7.50
CA ILE A 24 -8.96 -2.68 -6.28
C ILE A 24 -9.95 -2.85 -5.14
N SER A 25 -11.23 -2.61 -5.38
CA SER A 25 -12.28 -2.76 -4.35
C SER A 25 -12.40 -4.20 -3.84
N SER A 26 -11.94 -5.18 -4.61
CA SER A 26 -11.97 -6.59 -4.23
C SER A 26 -10.81 -7.01 -3.33
N LEU A 27 -9.83 -6.15 -3.10
CA LEU A 27 -8.73 -6.45 -2.18
C LEU A 27 -9.26 -6.60 -0.77
N ASN A 28 -8.72 -7.55 0.00
CA ASN A 28 -9.11 -7.72 1.40
C ASN A 28 -8.45 -6.64 2.27
N GLY A 29 -8.80 -6.64 3.58
CA GLY A 29 -8.33 -5.63 4.51
C GLY A 29 -6.81 -5.55 4.62
N ASN A 30 -6.13 -6.68 4.73
CA ASN A 30 -4.66 -6.71 4.83
C ASN A 30 -4.01 -6.21 3.54
N GLU A 31 -4.57 -6.57 2.40
CA GLU A 31 -4.08 -6.13 1.10
C GLU A 31 -4.19 -4.61 0.95
N LYS A 32 -5.31 -4.03 1.37
CA LYS A 32 -5.50 -2.59 1.34
C LYS A 32 -4.56 -1.87 2.32
N ILE A 33 -4.41 -2.41 3.53
CA ILE A 33 -3.50 -1.83 4.52
C ILE A 33 -2.07 -1.77 3.96
N ILE A 34 -1.61 -2.84 3.34
CA ILE A 34 -0.26 -2.89 2.79
C ILE A 34 -0.13 -1.93 1.61
N LEU A 35 -1.08 -1.94 0.67
CA LEU A 35 -1.05 -1.03 -0.47
C LEU A 35 -1.00 0.43 -0.01
N TYR A 36 -1.86 0.80 0.94
CA TYR A 36 -1.92 2.17 1.42
C TYR A 36 -0.69 2.55 2.26
N SER A 37 -0.10 1.59 2.99
CA SER A 37 1.15 1.83 3.70
C SER A 37 2.28 2.18 2.72
N ILE A 38 2.35 1.50 1.58
CA ILE A 38 3.34 1.78 0.54
C ILE A 38 3.10 3.17 -0.04
N LEU A 39 1.85 3.49 -0.37
CA LEU A 39 1.50 4.81 -0.93
C LEU A 39 1.88 5.95 0.01
N MET A 40 1.59 5.80 1.30
CA MET A 40 1.89 6.83 2.28
C MET A 40 3.40 7.02 2.44
N LYS A 41 4.15 5.93 2.41
CA LYS A 41 5.60 5.99 2.53
C LYS A 41 6.24 6.62 1.30
N GLU A 42 5.74 6.30 0.10
CA GLU A 42 6.19 6.95 -1.12
C GLU A 42 5.93 8.45 -1.07
N ARG A 43 4.73 8.84 -0.61
CA ARG A 43 4.38 10.27 -0.52
C ARG A 43 5.31 11.01 0.43
N ASP A 44 5.58 10.43 1.61
CA ASP A 44 6.31 11.13 2.67
C ASP A 44 7.82 11.12 2.43
N ASP A 45 8.37 10.01 1.95
CA ASP A 45 9.82 9.82 1.84
C ASP A 45 10.32 9.59 0.41
N GLY A 46 9.41 9.47 -0.55
CA GLY A 46 9.76 9.22 -1.94
C GLY A 46 10.22 7.80 -2.23
N ASN A 47 10.31 6.96 -1.22
CA ASN A 47 10.79 5.58 -1.35
C ASN A 47 10.18 4.72 -0.26
N CYS A 48 9.99 3.44 -0.55
CA CYS A 48 9.46 2.48 0.41
C CYS A 48 10.20 1.15 0.25
N ILE A 49 10.74 0.63 1.35
CA ILE A 49 11.36 -0.71 1.36
C ILE A 49 10.48 -1.66 2.17
N ILE A 50 10.70 -2.96 2.01
CA ILE A 50 9.84 -3.97 2.66
C ILE A 50 9.81 -3.81 4.18
N SER A 51 10.96 -3.50 4.81
CA SER A 51 10.99 -3.31 6.26
C SER A 51 10.13 -2.15 6.72
N ASP A 52 9.99 -1.10 5.90
CA ASP A 52 9.08 0.01 6.19
C ASP A 52 7.64 -0.48 6.26
N VAL A 53 7.24 -1.32 5.31
CA VAL A 53 5.88 -1.85 5.24
C VAL A 53 5.58 -2.71 6.46
N ILE A 54 6.52 -3.54 6.87
CA ILE A 54 6.38 -4.38 8.06
C ILE A 54 6.15 -3.51 9.29
N ARG A 55 6.96 -2.47 9.45
CA ARG A 55 6.88 -1.55 10.59
C ARG A 55 5.57 -0.76 10.60
N VAL A 56 5.19 -0.20 9.46
CA VAL A 56 4.01 0.68 9.38
C VAL A 56 2.72 -0.12 9.45
N SER A 57 2.64 -1.25 8.76
CA SER A 57 1.41 -2.06 8.73
C SER A 57 1.18 -2.82 10.03
N LYS A 58 2.24 -3.07 10.80
CA LYS A 58 2.22 -3.88 12.03
C LYS A 58 1.78 -5.33 11.77
N LEU A 59 1.89 -5.78 10.53
CA LEU A 59 1.62 -7.16 10.15
C LEU A 59 2.92 -7.97 10.20
N SER A 60 2.79 -9.30 10.27
CA SER A 60 3.96 -10.17 10.31
C SER A 60 4.73 -10.10 8.99
N ARG A 61 6.04 -10.40 9.06
CA ARG A 61 6.89 -10.43 7.88
C ARG A 61 6.33 -11.36 6.81
N SER A 62 5.90 -12.55 7.21
CA SER A 62 5.35 -13.53 6.26
C SER A 62 4.07 -13.02 5.57
N THR A 63 3.20 -12.37 6.33
CA THR A 63 1.97 -11.79 5.77
C THR A 63 2.31 -10.67 4.78
N VAL A 64 3.26 -9.81 5.14
CA VAL A 64 3.68 -8.71 4.25
C VAL A 64 4.26 -9.26 2.95
N PHE A 65 5.20 -10.21 3.02
CA PHE A 65 5.80 -10.79 1.82
C PHE A 65 4.76 -11.45 0.93
N LYS A 66 3.87 -12.26 1.51
CA LYS A 66 2.81 -12.95 0.77
C LYS A 66 1.90 -11.94 0.08
N THR A 67 1.52 -10.88 0.78
CA THR A 67 0.62 -9.87 0.25
C THR A 67 1.29 -9.06 -0.87
N ILE A 68 2.55 -8.67 -0.69
CA ILE A 68 3.30 -7.95 -1.71
C ILE A 68 3.42 -8.79 -2.98
N LYS A 69 3.68 -10.09 -2.85
CA LYS A 69 3.72 -10.99 -4.00
C LYS A 69 2.39 -11.00 -4.75
N LYS A 70 1.28 -11.02 -4.02
CA LYS A 70 -0.04 -10.96 -4.64
C LYS A 70 -0.27 -9.64 -5.35
N LEU A 71 0.07 -8.52 -4.70
CA LEU A 71 -0.07 -7.20 -5.32
C LEU A 71 0.79 -7.07 -6.57
N GLU A 72 1.98 -7.66 -6.54
CA GLU A 72 2.87 -7.70 -7.71
C GLU A 72 2.23 -8.51 -8.84
N SER A 73 1.63 -9.65 -8.52
CA SER A 73 0.95 -10.48 -9.53
C SER A 73 -0.23 -9.79 -10.17
N LEU A 74 -0.84 -8.85 -9.45
CA LEU A 74 -1.93 -8.01 -9.97
C LEU A 74 -1.41 -6.75 -10.69
N SER A 75 -0.11 -6.61 -10.82
CA SER A 75 0.55 -5.46 -11.45
C SER A 75 0.31 -4.14 -10.70
N LEU A 76 -0.08 -4.21 -9.45
CA LEU A 76 -0.33 -3.02 -8.63
C LEU A 76 0.95 -2.43 -8.04
N VAL A 77 1.96 -3.27 -7.84
CA VAL A 77 3.26 -2.84 -7.33
C VAL A 77 4.38 -3.49 -8.12
N SER A 78 5.54 -2.86 -8.10
CA SER A 78 6.79 -3.41 -8.64
C SER A 78 7.82 -3.48 -7.53
N LEU A 79 8.64 -4.53 -7.54
CA LEU A 79 9.78 -4.68 -6.64
C LEU A 79 11.05 -4.35 -7.42
N ILE A 80 11.87 -3.48 -6.85
CA ILE A 80 13.12 -3.05 -7.45
C ILE A 80 14.23 -3.42 -6.49
N GLN A 81 15.11 -4.35 -6.91
CA GLN A 81 16.23 -4.75 -6.09
C GLN A 81 17.27 -3.63 -6.01
N SER A 82 17.78 -3.37 -4.81
CA SER A 82 18.84 -2.39 -4.61
C SER A 82 20.13 -2.83 -5.30
N THR A 83 20.82 -1.91 -5.95
CA THR A 83 22.14 -2.18 -6.54
C THR A 83 23.23 -2.25 -5.47
N GLU A 84 23.00 -1.63 -4.32
CA GLU A 84 23.97 -1.57 -3.22
C GLU A 84 23.83 -2.76 -2.27
N ASP A 85 22.59 -3.18 -1.98
CA ASP A 85 22.30 -4.32 -1.12
C ASP A 85 21.25 -5.19 -1.78
N ARG A 86 21.67 -6.37 -2.29
CA ARG A 86 20.79 -7.29 -3.00
C ARG A 86 19.69 -7.89 -2.14
N ARG A 87 19.78 -7.74 -0.82
CA ARG A 87 18.74 -8.22 0.10
C ARG A 87 17.64 -7.18 0.30
N GLU A 88 17.87 -5.95 -0.16
CA GLU A 88 16.92 -4.87 -0.02
C GLU A 88 16.15 -4.66 -1.31
N PHE A 89 14.83 -4.54 -1.19
CA PHE A 89 13.93 -4.24 -2.30
C PHE A 89 13.14 -2.98 -1.99
N SER A 90 13.11 -2.07 -2.96
CA SER A 90 12.17 -0.96 -2.97
C SER A 90 10.86 -1.41 -3.58
N ILE A 91 9.77 -0.86 -3.10
CA ILE A 91 8.43 -1.17 -3.60
C ILE A 91 7.86 0.10 -4.19
N LYS A 92 7.33 0.01 -5.40
CA LYS A 92 6.71 1.14 -6.09
C LYS A 92 5.30 0.77 -6.50
N VAL A 93 4.36 1.67 -6.26
CA VAL A 93 2.96 1.47 -6.67
C VAL A 93 2.81 1.93 -8.12
N ASN A 94 2.16 1.09 -8.93
CA ASN A 94 2.01 1.30 -10.39
C ASN A 94 0.57 1.74 -10.73
N ILE A 95 0.07 2.67 -10.01
CA ILE A 95 -1.30 3.16 -10.26
C ILE A 95 -1.28 4.49 -10.98
#